data_107f519d4bc8aea7b4c5338ee8ff90ef
#
_entry.id   107f519d4bc8aea7b4c5338ee8ff90ef
#
_cell.length_a   1.000
_cell.length_b   1.000
_cell.length_c   1.000
_cell.angle_alpha   90.00
_cell.angle_beta   90.00
_cell.angle_gamma   90.00
#
_symmetry.space_group_name_H-M   'P 1'
#
loop_
_entity.id
_entity.type
_entity.pdbx_description
1 polymer ?
#
loop_
_entity_poly.entity_id
_entity_poly.type
_entity_poly.pdbx_seq_one_letter_code
_entity_poly.pdbx_strand_id
1 'polypeptide(L)' 'MIFHVTLEEAEDGWIVAECPALPGCVSQGRDEKEALGNIQEAIKAWLWAEDQKAVQAMPPQRIPIVVAI' A
#
# COMPACT_ATOMS: atom_id res chain seq x y z
N MET A 1 7.41 2.75 -10.07
CA MET A 1 7.54 3.38 -8.75
C MET A 1 8.29 2.49 -7.79
N ILE A 2 9.15 3.06 -6.95
CA ILE A 2 9.95 2.31 -5.99
C ILE A 2 9.58 2.74 -4.57
N PHE A 3 9.32 1.76 -3.71
CA PHE A 3 9.05 2.01 -2.30
C PHE A 3 9.98 1.16 -1.45
N HIS A 4 10.38 1.72 -0.32
CA HIS A 4 11.09 0.97 0.70
C HIS A 4 10.08 0.35 1.67
N VAL A 5 10.37 -0.86 2.11
CA VAL A 5 9.58 -1.54 3.13
C VAL A 5 10.50 -2.01 4.25
N THR A 6 9.94 -2.14 5.43
CA THR A 6 10.63 -2.73 6.58
C THR A 6 10.04 -4.09 6.88
N LEU A 7 10.87 -4.99 7.38
CA LEU A 7 10.44 -6.32 7.82
C LEU A 7 10.78 -6.48 9.29
N GLU A 8 9.87 -7.06 10.04
CA GLU A 8 10.06 -7.34 11.45
C GLU A 8 9.43 -8.69 11.80
N GLU A 9 10.14 -9.51 12.56
CA GLU A 9 9.60 -10.77 13.04
C GLU A 9 8.76 -10.53 14.28
N ALA A 10 7.49 -10.96 14.25
CA ALA A 10 6.59 -10.88 15.38
C ALA A 10 6.82 -12.04 16.35
N GLU A 11 6.26 -11.94 17.56
CA GLU A 11 6.42 -12.95 18.61
C GLU A 11 5.95 -14.34 18.19
N ASP A 12 4.95 -14.42 17.33
CA ASP A 12 4.39 -15.68 16.82
C ASP A 12 5.19 -16.26 15.64
N GLY A 13 6.29 -15.60 15.26
CA GLY A 13 7.12 -16.03 14.14
C GLY A 13 6.69 -15.51 12.78
N TRP A 14 5.59 -14.79 12.69
CA TRP A 14 5.17 -14.16 11.45
C TRP A 14 6.08 -12.97 11.12
N ILE A 15 6.24 -12.71 9.84
CA ILE A 15 6.99 -11.55 9.35
C ILE A 15 6.00 -10.44 9.02
N VAL A 16 6.17 -9.29 9.66
CA VAL A 16 5.37 -8.10 9.39
C VAL A 16 6.14 -7.18 8.44
N ALA A 17 5.48 -6.76 7.38
CA ALA A 17 6.03 -5.81 6.41
C ALA A 17 5.29 -4.50 6.52
N GLU A 18 6.03 -3.39 6.46
CA GLU A 18 5.46 -2.07 6.50
C GLU A 18 6.08 -1.20 5.42
N CYS A 19 5.28 -0.35 4.79
CA CYS A 19 5.75 0.68 3.88
C CYS A 19 5.69 2.03 4.59
N PRO A 20 6.82 2.55 5.11
CA PRO A 20 6.81 3.78 5.91
C PRO A 20 6.29 5.01 5.17
N ALA A 21 6.46 5.07 3.85
CA ALA A 21 6.00 6.20 3.07
C ALA A 21 4.46 6.30 2.99
N LEU A 22 3.75 5.20 3.23
CA LEU A 22 2.31 5.11 3.10
C LEU A 22 1.69 4.77 4.46
N PRO A 23 1.18 5.76 5.21
CA PRO A 23 0.67 5.53 6.57
C PRO A 23 -0.40 4.43 6.61
N GLY A 24 -0.23 3.47 7.51
CA GLY A 24 -1.15 2.36 7.67
C GLY A 24 -1.00 1.24 6.65
N CYS A 25 -0.02 1.33 5.73
CA CYS A 25 0.23 0.28 4.75
C CYS A 25 1.11 -0.80 5.36
N VAL A 26 0.46 -1.83 5.90
CA VAL A 26 1.10 -2.94 6.61
C VAL A 26 0.55 -4.25 6.08
N SER A 27 1.39 -5.27 6.02
CA SER A 27 0.98 -6.61 5.68
C SER A 27 1.84 -7.63 6.44
N GLN A 28 1.58 -8.90 6.26
CA GLN A 28 2.34 -9.95 6.93
C GLN A 28 2.39 -11.22 6.10
N GLY A 29 3.30 -12.10 6.46
CA GLY A 29 3.44 -13.40 5.85
C GLY A 29 4.13 -14.37 6.81
N ARG A 30 4.07 -15.66 6.47
CA ARG A 30 4.71 -16.70 7.28
C ARG A 30 6.23 -16.69 7.12
N ASP A 31 6.71 -16.15 6.01
CA ASP A 31 8.12 -15.97 5.75
C ASP A 31 8.32 -14.63 5.02
N GLU A 32 9.57 -14.28 4.78
CA GLU A 32 9.94 -13.03 4.15
C GLU A 32 9.38 -12.90 2.73
N LYS A 33 9.45 -13.97 1.94
CA LYS A 33 8.95 -13.98 0.56
C LYS A 33 7.45 -13.69 0.51
N GLU A 34 6.68 -14.34 1.37
CA GLU A 34 5.24 -14.13 1.45
C GLU A 34 4.91 -12.72 1.92
N ALA A 35 5.61 -12.24 2.95
CA ALA A 35 5.41 -10.89 3.47
C ALA A 35 5.70 -9.81 2.39
N LEU A 36 6.78 -9.99 1.62
CA LEU A 36 7.12 -9.07 0.53
C LEU A 36 6.08 -9.08 -0.58
N GLY A 37 5.58 -10.24 -0.96
CA GLY A 37 4.51 -10.35 -1.95
C GLY A 37 3.23 -9.67 -1.47
N ASN A 38 2.87 -9.89 -0.21
CA ASN A 38 1.67 -9.31 0.38
C ASN A 38 1.77 -7.79 0.53
N ILE A 39 2.93 -7.25 0.91
CA ILE A 39 3.08 -5.80 1.01
C ILE A 39 3.02 -5.11 -0.36
N GLN A 40 3.49 -5.77 -1.42
CA GLN A 40 3.33 -5.24 -2.78
C GLN A 40 1.86 -5.04 -3.13
N GLU A 41 1.03 -6.02 -2.84
CA GLU A 41 -0.42 -5.92 -3.07
C GLU A 41 -1.05 -4.85 -2.18
N ALA A 42 -0.61 -4.76 -0.94
CA ALA A 42 -1.09 -3.73 -0.01
C ALA A 42 -0.74 -2.32 -0.49
N ILE A 43 0.44 -2.11 -1.04
CA ILE A 43 0.86 -0.83 -1.61
C ILE A 43 -0.04 -0.44 -2.79
N LYS A 44 -0.29 -1.37 -3.71
CA LYS A 44 -1.18 -1.13 -4.85
C LYS A 44 -2.58 -0.76 -4.41
N ALA A 45 -3.13 -1.49 -3.44
CA ALA A 45 -4.45 -1.22 -2.91
C ALA A 45 -4.52 0.12 -2.18
N TRP A 46 -3.47 0.47 -1.42
CA TRP A 46 -3.37 1.74 -0.71
C TRP A 46 -3.39 2.93 -1.67
N LEU A 47 -2.57 2.85 -2.73
CA LEU A 47 -2.49 3.91 -3.74
C LEU A 47 -3.81 4.05 -4.49
N TRP A 48 -4.45 2.94 -4.85
CA TRP A 48 -5.75 2.97 -5.50
C TRP A 48 -6.81 3.62 -4.62
N ALA A 49 -6.83 3.27 -3.32
CA ALA A 49 -7.79 3.83 -2.38
C ALA A 49 -7.61 5.34 -2.21
N GLU A 50 -6.37 5.83 -2.16
CA GLU A 50 -6.09 7.26 -2.05
C GLU A 50 -6.53 8.02 -3.31
N ASP A 51 -6.32 7.44 -4.48
CA ASP A 51 -6.77 8.02 -5.74
C ASP A 51 -8.30 8.13 -5.76
N GLN A 52 -9.01 7.09 -5.34
CA GLN A 52 -10.47 7.09 -5.27
C GLN A 52 -11.00 8.16 -4.30
N LYS A 53 -10.35 8.31 -3.15
CA LYS A 53 -10.71 9.36 -2.18
C LYS A 53 -10.53 10.75 -2.79
N ALA A 54 -9.44 10.97 -3.51
CA ALA A 54 -9.16 12.25 -4.14
C ALA A 54 -10.22 12.60 -5.19
N VAL A 55 -10.63 11.61 -6.00
CA VAL A 55 -11.67 11.78 -7.00
C VAL A 55 -13.01 12.12 -6.35
N GLN A 56 -13.39 11.42 -5.28
CA GLN A 56 -14.63 11.66 -4.56
C GLN A 56 -14.67 13.04 -3.90
N ALA A 57 -13.51 13.58 -3.53
CA ALA A 57 -13.41 14.89 -2.90
C ALA A 57 -13.41 16.04 -3.90
N MET A 58 -13.37 15.76 -5.20
CA MET A 58 -13.37 16.80 -6.24
C MET A 58 -14.69 17.55 -6.29
N PRO A 59 -14.63 18.89 -6.53
CA PRO A 59 -15.87 19.66 -6.78
C PRO A 59 -16.58 19.16 -8.05
N PRO A 60 -17.92 19.27 -8.13
CA PRO A 60 -18.67 18.81 -9.31
C PRO A 60 -18.25 19.47 -10.63
N GLN A 61 -17.65 20.66 -10.57
CA GLN A 61 -17.19 21.39 -11.75
C GLN A 61 -15.95 20.80 -12.40
N ARG A 62 -15.21 19.95 -11.66
CA ARG A 62 -13.99 19.32 -12.15
C ARG A 62 -14.27 17.92 -12.65
N ILE A 63 -13.78 17.63 -13.84
CA ILE A 63 -13.95 16.32 -14.47
C ILE A 63 -12.60 15.59 -14.39
N PRO A 64 -12.52 14.47 -13.66
CA PRO A 64 -11.27 13.73 -13.58
C PRO A 64 -10.92 13.04 -14.90
N ILE A 65 -9.63 13.06 -15.24
CA ILE A 65 -9.10 12.39 -16.42
C ILE A 65 -8.09 11.36 -15.92
N VAL A 66 -8.21 10.13 -16.39
CA VAL A 66 -7.31 9.05 -16.00
C VAL A 66 -5.99 9.17 -16.75
N VAL A 67 -4.90 9.10 -16.00
CA VAL A 67 -3.55 9.10 -16.55
C VAL A 67 -2.82 7.87 -16.02
N ALA A 68 -2.20 7.11 -16.90
CA ALA A 68 -1.37 5.96 -16.52
C ALA A 68 0.10 6.38 -16.47
N ILE A 69 0.78 5.97 -15.41
CA ILE A 69 2.21 6.22 -15.22
C ILE A 69 2.97 4.94 -14.97
#